data_c7674aa41f768ef8e6b5fce046936c58
#
_entry.id   c7674aa41f768ef8e6b5fce046936c58
#
_cell.length_a   1.000
_cell.length_b   1.000
_cell.length_c   1.000
_cell.angle_alpha   90.00
_cell.angle_beta   90.00
_cell.angle_gamma   90.00
#
_symmetry.space_group_name_H-M   'P 1'
#
loop_
_entity.id
_entity.type
_entity.pdbx_description
1 polymer ?
#
loop_
_entity_poly.entity_id
_entity_poly.type
_entity_poly.pdbx_seq_one_letter_code
_entity_poly.pdbx_strand_id
1 'polypeptide(L)'
;METPEFWDKIFDTISSGVALFEYCQVEDIPYNVVQGRMRRSPELTARLGRTREARASVHAERMEDIANRVESGELDPKRAQVSLQARQWLASRMDSKIWGDLQKVQADIKVQDVTEVYLDQLKDLMLDRKPKVINPEDADEMHTNGKDESGGQQ
;
A
#
# COMPACT_ATOMS: atom_id res chain seq x y z
N MET A 1 11.52 -32.36 8.41
CA MET A 1 10.89 -31.13 7.90
C MET A 1 11.47 -29.81 8.48
N GLU A 2 12.57 -29.86 9.24
CA GLU A 2 13.09 -28.67 9.97
C GLU A 2 14.61 -28.49 9.83
N THR A 3 15.20 -29.15 8.85
CA THR A 3 16.61 -28.97 8.60
C THR A 3 16.89 -27.69 7.83
N PRO A 4 18.01 -27.01 8.01
CA PRO A 4 18.41 -25.86 7.21
C PRO A 4 18.33 -26.13 5.71
N GLU A 5 18.75 -27.31 5.26
CA GLU A 5 18.72 -27.70 3.84
C GLU A 5 17.33 -27.77 3.25
N PHE A 6 16.31 -28.13 4.05
CA PHE A 6 14.91 -28.11 3.62
C PHE A 6 14.46 -26.68 3.28
N TRP A 7 14.79 -25.72 4.14
CA TRP A 7 14.45 -24.33 3.90
C TRP A 7 15.25 -23.72 2.75
N ASP A 8 16.52 -24.09 2.61
CA ASP A 8 17.35 -23.65 1.50
C ASP A 8 16.74 -24.08 0.17
N LYS A 9 16.35 -25.35 0.02
CA LYS A 9 15.70 -25.87 -1.18
C LYS A 9 14.41 -25.11 -1.52
N ILE A 10 13.58 -24.82 -0.52
CA ILE A 10 12.34 -24.02 -0.72
C ILE A 10 12.68 -22.62 -1.25
N PHE A 11 13.58 -21.91 -0.59
CA PHE A 11 13.87 -20.52 -0.96
C PHE A 11 14.60 -20.43 -2.30
N ASP A 12 15.47 -21.35 -2.62
CA ASP A 12 16.14 -21.43 -3.93
C ASP A 12 15.11 -21.68 -5.04
N THR A 13 14.18 -22.60 -4.81
CA THR A 13 13.11 -22.87 -5.78
C THR A 13 12.19 -21.67 -5.99
N ILE A 14 11.82 -20.96 -4.91
CA ILE A 14 10.99 -19.75 -5.03
C ILE A 14 11.76 -18.64 -5.77
N SER A 15 13.04 -18.45 -5.47
CA SER A 15 13.87 -17.42 -6.12
C SER A 15 14.02 -17.66 -7.62
N SER A 16 14.04 -18.93 -8.06
CA SER A 16 14.05 -19.29 -9.49
C SER A 16 12.73 -19.05 -10.23
N GLY A 17 11.70 -18.56 -9.52
CA GLY A 17 10.42 -18.17 -10.12
C GLY A 17 9.27 -19.14 -9.91
N VAL A 18 9.49 -20.29 -9.24
CA VAL A 18 8.45 -21.27 -8.92
C VAL A 18 7.60 -20.76 -7.74
N ALA A 19 6.27 -20.96 -7.79
CA ALA A 19 5.42 -20.59 -6.67
C ALA A 19 5.59 -21.57 -5.50
N LEU A 20 5.54 -21.06 -4.25
CA LEU A 20 5.58 -21.91 -3.06
C LEU A 20 4.49 -22.99 -3.10
N PHE A 21 3.30 -22.64 -3.57
CA PHE A 21 2.18 -23.57 -3.69
C PHE A 21 2.52 -24.72 -4.66
N GLU A 22 3.06 -24.39 -5.82
CA GLU A 22 3.48 -25.37 -6.84
C GLU A 22 4.59 -26.27 -6.30
N TYR A 23 5.61 -25.71 -5.65
CA TYR A 23 6.65 -26.49 -4.99
C TYR A 23 6.07 -27.49 -3.98
N CYS A 24 5.15 -27.03 -3.12
CA CYS A 24 4.53 -27.88 -2.12
C CYS A 24 3.71 -29.01 -2.75
N GLN A 25 3.05 -28.78 -3.87
CA GLN A 25 2.31 -29.81 -4.61
C GLN A 25 3.25 -30.88 -5.19
N VAL A 26 4.37 -30.46 -5.79
CA VAL A 26 5.35 -31.38 -6.40
C VAL A 26 6.04 -32.27 -5.33
N GLU A 27 6.36 -31.69 -4.18
CA GLU A 27 7.06 -32.42 -3.09
C GLU A 27 6.08 -33.13 -2.12
N ASP A 28 4.78 -33.09 -2.39
CA ASP A 28 3.71 -33.64 -1.51
C ASP A 28 3.77 -33.10 -0.07
N ILE A 29 4.02 -31.80 0.07
CA ILE A 29 4.13 -31.12 1.36
C ILE A 29 2.89 -30.24 1.59
N PRO A 30 2.24 -30.32 2.77
CA PRO A 30 1.09 -29.45 3.04
C PRO A 30 1.47 -27.96 3.07
N TYR A 31 0.98 -27.19 2.09
CA TYR A 31 1.25 -25.76 1.93
C TYR A 31 1.00 -24.95 3.22
N ASN A 32 -0.12 -25.22 3.90
CA ASN A 32 -0.51 -24.50 5.12
C ASN A 32 0.50 -24.69 6.26
N VAL A 33 1.14 -25.85 6.34
CA VAL A 33 2.15 -26.16 7.36
C VAL A 33 3.41 -25.35 7.11
N VAL A 34 3.88 -25.33 5.86
CA VAL A 34 5.06 -24.55 5.46
C VAL A 34 4.82 -23.05 5.69
N GLN A 35 3.69 -22.54 5.19
CA GLN A 35 3.32 -21.14 5.35
C GLN A 35 3.15 -20.73 6.83
N GLY A 36 2.52 -21.58 7.63
CA GLY A 36 2.34 -21.35 9.06
C GLY A 36 3.66 -21.27 9.82
N ARG A 37 4.66 -22.05 9.44
CA ARG A 37 6.00 -22.00 10.03
C ARG A 37 6.77 -20.76 9.59
N MET A 38 6.74 -20.41 8.30
CA MET A 38 7.35 -19.17 7.82
C MET A 38 6.84 -17.94 8.59
N ARG A 39 5.53 -17.86 8.83
CA ARG A 39 4.92 -16.74 9.56
C ARG A 39 5.32 -16.65 11.03
N ARG A 40 5.63 -17.78 11.67
CA ARG A 40 6.01 -17.83 13.10
C ARG A 40 7.50 -17.55 13.33
N SER A 41 8.35 -17.66 12.30
CA SER A 41 9.77 -17.40 12.38
C SER A 41 10.09 -16.06 11.72
N PRO A 42 10.56 -15.05 12.49
CA PRO A 42 11.01 -13.77 11.93
C PRO A 42 12.14 -13.94 10.90
N GLU A 43 13.04 -14.90 11.13
CA GLU A 43 14.14 -15.19 10.24
C GLU A 43 13.67 -15.71 8.88
N LEU A 44 12.76 -16.70 8.88
CA LEU A 44 12.18 -17.24 7.65
C LEU A 44 11.33 -16.19 6.92
N THR A 45 10.63 -15.32 7.67
CA THR A 45 9.88 -14.21 7.09
C THR A 45 10.80 -13.21 6.40
N ALA A 46 11.91 -12.83 7.02
CA ALA A 46 12.89 -11.93 6.43
C ALA A 46 13.55 -12.55 5.18
N ARG A 47 13.86 -13.84 5.24
CA ARG A 47 14.39 -14.58 4.11
C ARG A 47 13.40 -14.66 2.95
N LEU A 48 12.11 -14.89 3.24
CA LEU A 48 11.05 -14.87 2.24
C LEU A 48 10.93 -13.50 1.54
N GLY A 49 11.15 -12.40 2.27
CA GLY A 49 11.22 -11.06 1.70
C GLY A 49 12.29 -10.95 0.60
N ARG A 50 13.53 -11.30 0.93
CA ARG A 50 14.65 -11.30 -0.02
C ARG A 50 14.41 -12.23 -1.22
N THR A 51 13.84 -13.41 -0.96
CA THR A 51 13.49 -14.36 -2.03
C THR A 51 12.44 -13.82 -2.99
N ARG A 52 11.48 -13.03 -2.49
CA ARG A 52 10.48 -12.35 -3.32
C ARG A 52 11.10 -11.27 -4.19
N GLU A 53 12.03 -10.49 -3.65
CA GLU A 53 12.80 -9.49 -4.43
C GLU A 53 13.55 -10.16 -5.58
N ALA A 54 14.27 -11.25 -5.32
CA ALA A 54 14.94 -12.04 -6.37
C ALA A 54 13.94 -12.59 -7.42
N ARG A 55 12.80 -13.09 -6.99
CA ARG A 55 11.74 -13.57 -7.90
C ARG A 55 11.14 -12.46 -8.77
N ALA A 56 11.07 -11.22 -8.28
CA ALA A 56 10.62 -10.09 -9.09
C ALA A 56 11.52 -9.88 -10.31
N SER A 57 12.83 -10.00 -10.15
CA SER A 57 13.81 -9.94 -11.26
C SER A 57 13.57 -11.04 -12.29
N VAL A 58 13.29 -12.27 -11.86
CA VAL A 58 12.94 -13.38 -12.78
C VAL A 58 11.68 -13.08 -13.58
N HIS A 59 10.68 -12.41 -12.97
CA HIS A 59 9.50 -11.98 -13.72
C HIS A 59 9.85 -10.93 -14.77
N ALA A 60 10.77 -10.02 -14.50
CA ALA A 60 11.24 -9.02 -15.46
C ALA A 60 11.96 -9.68 -16.66
N GLU A 61 12.90 -10.59 -16.41
CA GLU A 61 13.59 -11.35 -17.47
C GLU A 61 12.61 -12.12 -18.35
N ARG A 62 11.59 -12.74 -17.74
CA ARG A 62 10.55 -13.44 -18.50
C ARG A 62 9.65 -12.50 -19.31
N MET A 63 9.47 -11.24 -18.89
CA MET A 63 8.75 -10.25 -19.71
C MET A 63 9.56 -9.87 -20.94
N GLU A 64 10.88 -9.74 -20.82
CA GLU A 64 11.78 -9.50 -21.93
C GLU A 64 11.78 -10.66 -22.94
N ASP A 65 11.84 -11.91 -22.47
CA ASP A 65 11.71 -13.12 -23.33
C ASP A 65 10.39 -13.12 -24.11
N ILE A 66 9.27 -12.82 -23.43
CA ILE A 66 7.96 -12.74 -24.08
C ILE A 66 7.95 -11.65 -25.15
N ALA A 67 8.52 -10.47 -24.89
CA ALA A 67 8.59 -9.39 -25.86
C ALA A 67 9.41 -9.79 -27.10
N ASN A 68 10.58 -10.39 -26.92
CA ASN A 68 11.41 -10.90 -28.01
C ASN A 68 10.68 -11.95 -28.87
N ARG A 69 9.91 -12.82 -28.25
CA ARG A 69 9.12 -13.85 -28.95
C ARG A 69 7.92 -13.26 -29.71
N VAL A 70 7.37 -12.15 -29.25
CA VAL A 70 6.36 -11.40 -30.00
C VAL A 70 6.99 -10.72 -31.22
N GLU A 71 8.16 -10.08 -31.05
CA GLU A 71 8.88 -9.41 -32.14
C GLU A 71 9.33 -10.39 -33.22
N SER A 72 9.73 -11.60 -32.85
CA SER A 72 10.07 -12.68 -33.80
C SER A 72 8.86 -13.31 -34.48
N GLY A 73 7.63 -12.97 -34.08
CA GLY A 73 6.40 -13.57 -34.60
C GLY A 73 6.07 -14.96 -34.07
N GLU A 74 6.84 -15.46 -33.09
CA GLU A 74 6.60 -16.79 -32.47
C GLU A 74 5.37 -16.78 -31.54
N LEU A 75 5.09 -15.63 -30.91
CA LEU A 75 4.00 -15.50 -29.94
C LEU A 75 2.97 -14.45 -30.39
N ASP A 76 1.69 -14.79 -30.26
CA ASP A 76 0.59 -13.86 -30.55
C ASP A 76 0.58 -12.67 -29.58
N PRO A 77 0.56 -11.41 -30.08
CA PRO A 77 0.64 -10.20 -29.24
C PRO A 77 -0.50 -10.10 -28.21
N LYS A 78 -1.71 -10.53 -28.53
CA LYS A 78 -2.87 -10.45 -27.61
C LYS A 78 -2.71 -11.41 -26.43
N ARG A 79 -2.21 -12.62 -26.70
CA ARG A 79 -1.91 -13.61 -25.65
C ARG A 79 -0.74 -13.15 -24.78
N ALA A 80 0.29 -12.58 -25.39
CA ALA A 80 1.44 -12.03 -24.70
C ALA A 80 1.06 -10.90 -23.74
N GLN A 81 0.15 -10.01 -24.15
CA GLN A 81 -0.28 -8.86 -23.33
C GLN A 81 -0.82 -9.28 -21.96
N VAL A 82 -1.66 -10.32 -21.89
CA VAL A 82 -2.19 -10.82 -20.62
C VAL A 82 -1.07 -11.35 -19.72
N SER A 83 -0.13 -12.09 -20.30
CA SER A 83 1.02 -12.64 -19.55
C SER A 83 1.95 -11.52 -19.03
N LEU A 84 2.22 -10.50 -19.84
CA LEU A 84 3.03 -9.34 -19.48
C LEU A 84 2.39 -8.56 -18.33
N GLN A 85 1.10 -8.24 -18.42
CA GLN A 85 0.36 -7.54 -17.36
C GLN A 85 0.37 -8.30 -16.04
N ALA A 86 0.13 -9.63 -16.07
CA ALA A 86 0.17 -10.46 -14.88
C ALA A 86 1.56 -10.47 -14.23
N ARG A 87 2.64 -10.58 -15.02
CA ARG A 87 4.02 -10.57 -14.52
C ARG A 87 4.43 -9.21 -13.96
N GLN A 88 4.05 -8.12 -14.65
CA GLN A 88 4.29 -6.75 -14.18
C GLN A 88 3.60 -6.52 -12.83
N TRP A 89 2.34 -6.93 -12.70
CA TRP A 89 1.62 -6.84 -11.44
C TRP A 89 2.29 -7.65 -10.32
N LEU A 90 2.74 -8.87 -10.60
CA LEU A 90 3.47 -9.71 -9.64
C LEU A 90 4.79 -9.06 -9.21
N ALA A 91 5.60 -8.60 -10.17
CA ALA A 91 6.89 -7.95 -9.89
C ALA A 91 6.70 -6.71 -8.98
N SER A 92 5.72 -5.85 -9.27
CA SER A 92 5.43 -4.65 -8.48
C SER A 92 4.98 -4.96 -7.05
N ARG A 93 4.35 -6.11 -6.81
CA ARG A 93 3.94 -6.56 -5.47
C ARG A 93 5.05 -7.26 -4.70
N MET A 94 6.01 -7.89 -5.40
CA MET A 94 7.13 -8.60 -4.79
C MET A 94 8.26 -7.65 -4.41
N ASP A 95 8.54 -6.67 -5.26
CA ASP A 95 9.53 -5.63 -5.02
C ASP A 95 9.00 -4.26 -5.46
N SER A 96 8.26 -3.63 -4.56
CA SER A 96 7.66 -2.32 -4.81
C SER A 96 8.67 -1.17 -4.86
N LYS A 97 9.90 -1.37 -4.40
CA LYS A 97 10.95 -0.34 -4.43
C LYS A 97 11.49 -0.15 -5.85
N ILE A 98 11.64 -1.26 -6.60
CA ILE A 98 12.17 -1.25 -7.96
C ILE A 98 11.03 -1.17 -8.99
N TRP A 99 9.95 -1.95 -8.78
CA TRP A 99 8.87 -2.16 -9.75
C TRP A 99 7.55 -1.49 -9.36
N GLY A 100 7.51 -0.79 -8.22
CA GLY A 100 6.32 -0.09 -7.74
C GLY A 100 6.03 1.16 -8.57
N ASP A 101 4.76 1.51 -8.65
CA ASP A 101 4.28 2.70 -9.35
C ASP A 101 4.84 3.97 -8.68
N LEU A 102 5.66 4.74 -9.37
CA LEU A 102 6.23 6.01 -8.91
C LEU A 102 5.15 7.04 -8.52
N GLN A 103 3.92 6.87 -9.01
CA GLN A 103 2.79 7.75 -8.65
C GLN A 103 2.44 7.72 -7.15
N LYS A 104 2.71 6.62 -6.44
CA LYS A 104 2.46 6.53 -5.00
C LYS A 104 3.39 7.43 -4.19
N VAL A 105 4.65 7.53 -4.60
CA VAL A 105 5.65 8.36 -3.91
C VAL A 105 5.33 9.86 -4.07
N GLN A 106 4.83 10.26 -5.24
CA GLN A 106 4.42 11.65 -5.48
C GLN A 106 3.13 12.04 -4.75
N ALA A 107 2.20 11.09 -4.55
CA ALA A 107 1.00 11.34 -3.77
C ALA A 107 1.29 11.53 -2.28
N ASP A 108 2.20 10.73 -1.72
CA ASP A 108 2.60 10.84 -0.31
C ASP A 108 3.36 12.15 -0.02
N ILE A 109 4.22 12.60 -0.95
CA ILE A 109 4.91 13.90 -0.83
C ILE A 109 3.92 15.07 -0.92
N LYS A 110 2.96 15.03 -1.84
CA LYS A 110 1.94 16.08 -1.96
C LYS A 110 1.01 16.17 -0.74
N VAL A 111 0.70 15.04 -0.11
CA VAL A 111 -0.14 15.01 1.10
C VAL A 111 0.60 15.61 2.29
N GLN A 112 1.91 15.38 2.43
CA GLN A 112 2.71 15.99 3.50
C GLN A 112 2.81 17.51 3.33
N ASP A 113 3.10 18.01 2.13
CA ASP A 113 3.17 19.44 1.84
C ASP A 113 1.83 20.16 2.08
N VAL A 114 0.72 19.53 1.69
CA VAL A 114 -0.62 20.07 1.94
C VAL A 114 -0.96 20.13 3.43
N THR A 115 -0.52 19.13 4.20
CA THR A 115 -0.78 19.08 5.65
C THR A 115 -0.01 20.16 6.39
N GLU A 116 1.23 20.44 6.03
CA GLU A 116 2.03 21.52 6.62
C GLU A 116 1.44 22.90 6.30
N VAL A 117 1.04 23.15 5.05
CA VAL A 117 0.39 24.40 4.63
C VAL A 117 -0.94 24.59 5.37
N TYR A 118 -1.73 23.53 5.57
CA TYR A 118 -2.99 23.60 6.33
C TYR A 118 -2.75 23.90 7.82
N LEU A 119 -1.73 23.30 8.42
CA LEU A 119 -1.38 23.55 9.81
C LEU A 119 -0.89 24.98 10.05
N ASP A 120 -0.14 25.54 9.12
CA ASP A 120 0.30 26.93 9.22
C ASP A 120 -0.87 27.92 9.04
N GLN A 121 -1.77 27.67 8.10
CA GLN A 121 -2.99 28.46 7.97
C GLN A 121 -3.92 28.39 9.20
N LEU A 122 -4.00 27.23 9.86
CA LEU A 122 -4.76 27.07 11.11
C LEU A 122 -4.10 27.83 12.27
N LYS A 123 -2.79 27.85 12.35
CA LYS A 123 -2.06 28.62 13.36
C LYS A 123 -2.30 30.13 13.20
N ASP A 124 -2.23 30.64 11.96
CA ASP A 124 -2.49 32.04 11.65
C ASP A 124 -3.93 32.44 12.01
N LEU A 125 -4.91 31.59 11.70
CA LEU A 125 -6.32 31.82 12.07
C LEU A 125 -6.57 31.76 13.59
N MET A 126 -5.79 31.00 14.34
CA MET A 126 -5.89 30.93 15.81
C MET A 126 -5.20 32.14 16.47
N LEU A 127 -4.12 32.65 15.89
CA LEU A 127 -3.40 33.82 16.41
C LEU A 127 -4.16 35.13 16.17
N ASP A 128 -4.98 35.20 15.12
CA ASP A 128 -5.78 36.41 14.78
C ASP A 128 -7.09 36.51 15.57
N ARG A 129 -7.48 35.49 16.33
CA ARG A 129 -8.59 35.55 17.29
C ARG A 129 -8.12 36.25 18.57
N LYS A 130 -8.00 37.58 18.51
CA LYS A 130 -8.02 38.38 19.74
C LYS A 130 -9.32 38.07 20.50
N PRO A 131 -9.28 37.72 21.80
CA PRO A 131 -10.47 37.54 22.60
C PRO A 131 -11.28 38.84 22.52
N LYS A 132 -12.49 38.77 22.02
CA LYS A 132 -13.43 39.91 22.05
C LYS A 132 -13.70 40.21 23.52
N VAL A 133 -13.06 41.26 24.02
CA VAL A 133 -13.32 41.75 25.39
C VAL A 133 -14.76 42.24 25.35
N ILE A 134 -15.67 41.47 25.94
CA ILE A 134 -17.09 41.91 26.16
C ILE A 134 -16.99 42.88 27.31
N ASN A 135 -17.21 44.17 27.01
CA ASN A 135 -17.35 45.18 28.06
C ASN A 135 -18.55 44.80 28.94
N PRO A 136 -18.43 44.80 30.27
CA PRO A 136 -19.55 44.50 31.17
C PRO A 136 -20.75 45.46 31.01
N GLU A 137 -20.59 46.62 30.38
CA GLU A 137 -21.66 47.58 30.11
C GLU A 137 -22.60 47.18 28.98
N ASP A 138 -22.13 46.28 28.05
CA ASP A 138 -22.95 45.73 26.93
C ASP A 138 -23.81 44.55 27.37
N ALA A 139 -23.70 44.05 28.57
CA ALA A 139 -24.43 42.89 29.09
C ALA A 139 -25.85 43.23 29.59
N ASP A 140 -26.09 44.49 29.96
CA ASP A 140 -27.36 44.92 30.54
C ASP A 140 -28.44 45.27 29.50
N GLU A 141 -28.05 45.48 28.24
CA GLU A 141 -29.06 45.80 27.19
C GLU A 141 -29.75 44.53 26.58
N MET A 142 -29.25 43.34 26.87
CA MET A 142 -29.87 42.11 26.32
C MET A 142 -31.02 41.54 27.15
N HIS A 143 -31.34 42.11 28.31
CA HIS A 143 -32.37 41.53 29.21
C HIS A 143 -33.71 42.25 29.23
N THR A 144 -33.91 43.29 28.41
CA THR A 144 -35.17 44.07 28.48
C THR A 144 -36.13 43.91 27.31
N ASN A 145 -35.85 43.05 26.31
CA ASN A 145 -36.75 42.82 25.19
C ASN A 145 -37.30 41.37 25.15
N GLY A 146 -38.06 41.00 26.18
CA GLY A 146 -38.66 39.66 26.26
C GLY A 146 -39.88 39.54 27.15
N LYS A 147 -40.73 40.58 27.18
CA LYS A 147 -42.12 40.49 27.73
C LYS A 147 -42.99 41.46 26.99
N ASP A 148 -43.92 40.91 26.32
CA ASP A 148 -45.26 41.31 25.97
C ASP A 148 -45.60 40.91 24.54
N GLU A 149 -46.27 39.79 24.41
CA GLU A 149 -47.42 39.61 23.55
C GLU A 149 -47.93 38.16 23.69
N SER A 150 -48.66 37.97 24.81
CA SER A 150 -49.68 36.92 24.90
C SER A 150 -51.03 37.63 24.87
N GLY A 151 -51.77 37.50 23.80
CA GLY A 151 -53.09 38.08 23.70
C GLY A 151 -53.82 37.64 22.44
N GLY A 152 -54.62 36.55 22.52
CA GLY A 152 -56.03 36.62 22.22
C GLY A 152 -56.51 36.24 20.82
N GLN A 153 -57.52 35.33 20.87
CA GLN A 153 -58.67 35.20 19.95
C GLN A 153 -58.44 34.33 18.70
N GLN A 154 -59.12 33.32 18.44
CA GLN A 154 -60.46 32.72 18.58
C GLN A 154 -60.40 31.35 17.92
#